data_dde09381c6f3992df0de372ceca76f31
#
_entry.id   dde09381c6f3992df0de372ceca76f31
#
_cell.length_a   1.000
_cell.length_b   1.000
_cell.length_c   1.000
_cell.angle_alpha   90.00
_cell.angle_beta   90.00
_cell.angle_gamma   90.00
#
_symmetry.space_group_name_H-M   'P 1'
#
loop_
_entity.id
_entity.type
_entity.pdbx_description
1 polymer ?
#
loop_
_entity_poly.entity_id
_entity_poly.type
_entity_poly.pdbx_seq_one_letter_code
_entity_poly.pdbx_strand_id
1 'polypeptide(L)'
;MRKPLLANASVTLTHCIRQGTGSNSYTVTLSGVSCREVSGVRTSSGNGFDPSNTTQICIFVGHTTIAPQSGTGAFVDAASTFLTPAAFKAAEEPQRVSCWTLASEDKVQLPSGRTGVVTSVQDNRTGRCPHWYVEVT
;
A
#
# COMPACT_ATOMS: atom_id res chain seq x y z
N MET A 1 -11.38 17.13 5.16
CA MET A 1 -11.16 16.06 6.16
C MET A 1 -10.08 16.50 7.16
N ARG A 2 -10.30 16.21 8.41
CA ARG A 2 -9.31 16.47 9.44
C ARG A 2 -8.14 15.51 9.30
N LYS A 3 -6.91 16.01 9.45
CA LYS A 3 -5.72 15.16 9.38
C LYS A 3 -5.71 14.11 10.50
N PRO A 4 -5.60 12.83 10.21
CA PRO A 4 -5.46 11.79 11.23
C PRO A 4 -4.16 11.99 12.02
N LEU A 5 -4.20 11.68 13.32
CA LEU A 5 -3.09 11.96 14.24
C LEU A 5 -1.79 11.25 13.87
N LEU A 6 -1.85 10.06 13.27
CA LEU A 6 -0.65 9.27 12.95
C LEU A 6 -0.36 9.20 11.45
N ALA A 7 -0.95 10.11 10.66
CA ALA A 7 -0.81 10.10 9.21
C ALA A 7 0.43 10.89 8.78
N ASN A 8 1.60 10.46 9.22
CA ASN A 8 2.85 11.17 9.00
C ASN A 8 3.96 10.31 8.40
N ALA A 9 3.63 9.11 7.95
CA ALA A 9 4.61 8.20 7.39
C ALA A 9 4.53 8.18 5.86
N SER A 10 5.59 7.70 5.23
CA SER A 10 5.64 7.44 3.79
C SER A 10 6.06 6.01 3.55
N VAL A 11 5.43 5.36 2.59
CA VAL A 11 5.77 4.00 2.17
C VAL A 11 5.89 3.96 0.66
N THR A 12 6.68 3.01 0.15
CA THR A 12 6.83 2.78 -1.28
C THR A 12 6.18 1.45 -1.63
N LEU A 13 5.19 1.50 -2.50
CA LEU A 13 4.40 0.34 -2.90
C LEU A 13 4.79 -0.08 -4.32
N THR A 14 5.04 -1.37 -4.52
CA THR A 14 5.35 -1.94 -5.83
C THR A 14 4.33 -3.02 -6.16
N HIS A 15 3.66 -2.83 -7.30
CA HIS A 15 2.70 -3.78 -7.85
C HIS A 15 3.24 -4.36 -9.14
N CYS A 16 3.15 -5.68 -9.30
CA CYS A 16 3.65 -6.37 -10.49
C CYS A 16 2.48 -6.94 -11.30
N ILE A 17 2.54 -6.74 -12.61
CA ILE A 17 1.62 -7.36 -13.55
C ILE A 17 2.40 -8.36 -14.39
N ARG A 18 1.94 -9.60 -14.40
CA ARG A 18 2.51 -10.63 -15.28
C ARG A 18 1.79 -10.62 -16.62
N GLN A 19 2.55 -10.56 -17.71
CA GLN A 19 2.02 -10.60 -19.07
C GLN A 19 2.85 -11.58 -19.87
N GLY A 20 2.25 -12.72 -20.21
CA GLY A 20 2.97 -13.78 -20.93
C GLY A 20 4.15 -14.31 -20.13
N THR A 21 5.36 -14.22 -20.69
CA THR A 21 6.60 -14.65 -20.04
C THR A 21 7.28 -13.51 -19.29
N GLY A 22 6.79 -12.26 -19.44
CA GLY A 22 7.37 -11.11 -18.79
C GLY A 22 6.52 -10.58 -17.64
N SER A 23 7.08 -9.65 -16.91
CA SER A 23 6.36 -8.93 -15.86
C SER A 23 6.77 -7.47 -15.87
N ASN A 24 5.82 -6.60 -15.55
CA ASN A 24 6.06 -5.17 -15.37
C ASN A 24 5.77 -4.78 -13.94
N SER A 25 6.64 -3.96 -13.37
CA SER A 25 6.50 -3.46 -12.01
C SER A 25 6.14 -1.99 -12.03
N TYR A 26 5.24 -1.58 -11.14
CA TYR A 26 4.79 -0.20 -10.99
C TYR A 26 5.00 0.21 -9.55
N THR A 27 5.80 1.23 -9.33
CA THR A 27 6.20 1.67 -8.00
C THR A 27 5.69 3.09 -7.75
N VAL A 28 5.03 3.29 -6.62
CA VAL A 28 4.57 4.62 -6.19
C VAL A 28 4.96 4.85 -4.75
N THR A 29 5.18 6.11 -4.40
CA THR A 29 5.39 6.51 -3.01
C THR A 29 4.12 7.14 -2.48
N LEU A 30 3.64 6.62 -1.35
CA LEU A 30 2.46 7.11 -0.65
C LEU A 30 2.91 7.91 0.57
N SER A 31 2.47 9.15 0.66
CA SER A 31 2.79 10.03 1.78
C SER A 31 1.53 10.40 2.54
N GLY A 32 1.67 10.59 3.86
CA GLY A 32 0.52 10.86 4.71
C GLY A 32 -0.26 9.62 5.07
N VAL A 33 0.43 8.48 5.23
CA VAL A 33 -0.17 7.24 5.68
C VAL A 33 0.13 7.02 7.16
N SER A 34 -0.69 6.22 7.83
CA SER A 34 -0.38 5.70 9.15
C SER A 34 0.30 4.36 8.99
N CYS A 35 1.44 4.18 9.63
CA CYS A 35 2.19 2.94 9.57
C CYS A 35 2.57 2.52 10.97
N ARG A 36 2.11 1.33 11.37
CA ARG A 36 2.39 0.78 12.69
C ARG A 36 2.98 -0.61 12.54
N GLU A 37 4.23 -0.76 12.95
CA GLU A 37 4.88 -2.07 13.00
C GLU A 37 4.60 -2.70 14.36
N VAL A 38 3.99 -3.88 14.36
CA VAL A 38 3.67 -4.62 15.58
C VAL A 38 4.53 -5.87 15.59
N SER A 39 5.40 -5.97 16.59
CA SER A 39 6.20 -7.16 16.83
C SER A 39 5.58 -7.94 17.98
N GLY A 40 5.46 -9.24 17.79
CA GLY A 40 4.91 -10.10 18.84
C GLY A 40 5.50 -11.48 18.77
N VAL A 41 5.22 -12.24 19.81
CA VAL A 41 5.60 -13.63 19.91
C VAL A 41 4.33 -14.44 20.15
N ARG A 42 4.09 -15.46 19.34
CA ARG A 42 2.98 -16.38 19.52
C ARG A 42 3.50 -17.71 20.04
N THR A 43 2.78 -18.28 21.01
CA THR A 43 3.04 -19.65 21.42
C THR A 43 2.47 -20.58 20.36
N SER A 44 3.33 -21.38 19.74
CA SER A 44 2.86 -22.41 18.83
C SER A 44 2.21 -23.55 19.60
N SER A 45 1.50 -24.43 18.89
CA SER A 45 0.87 -25.61 19.50
C SER A 45 1.87 -26.62 20.09
N GLY A 46 3.15 -26.40 19.86
CA GLY A 46 4.23 -27.15 20.49
C GLY A 46 4.84 -26.40 21.66
N ASN A 47 6.14 -26.50 21.82
CA ASN A 47 6.87 -25.89 22.92
C ASN A 47 7.68 -24.67 22.54
N GLY A 48 7.34 -24.02 21.41
CA GLY A 48 8.11 -22.89 20.93
C GLY A 48 7.32 -21.60 20.89
N PHE A 49 8.04 -20.53 20.63
CA PHE A 49 7.47 -19.21 20.36
C PHE A 49 7.80 -18.82 18.95
N ASP A 50 6.78 -18.43 18.17
CA ASP A 50 6.98 -17.94 16.82
C ASP A 50 6.98 -16.40 16.83
N PRO A 51 8.07 -15.75 16.40
CA PRO A 51 8.03 -14.30 16.27
C PRO A 51 7.02 -13.92 15.19
N SER A 52 6.23 -12.91 15.48
CA SER A 52 5.22 -12.41 14.56
C SER A 52 5.47 -10.94 14.33
N ASN A 53 5.75 -10.56 13.10
CA ASN A 53 5.92 -9.16 12.70
C ASN A 53 4.83 -8.83 11.69
N THR A 54 3.90 -7.98 12.10
CA THR A 54 2.83 -7.50 11.24
C THR A 54 2.89 -5.98 11.21
N THR A 55 2.80 -5.42 10.03
CA THR A 55 2.72 -3.97 9.86
C THR A 55 1.33 -3.62 9.40
N GLN A 56 0.72 -2.64 10.06
CA GLN A 56 -0.60 -2.13 9.74
C GLN A 56 -0.44 -0.76 9.09
N ILE A 57 -1.00 -0.61 7.89
CA ILE A 57 -0.93 0.64 7.14
C ILE A 57 -2.35 1.13 6.86
N CYS A 58 -2.62 2.40 7.14
CA CYS A 58 -3.85 3.05 6.75
C CYS A 58 -3.54 4.12 5.71
N ILE A 59 -4.21 4.02 4.57
CA ILE A 59 -4.11 4.99 3.47
C ILE A 59 -5.41 5.78 3.48
N PHE A 60 -5.34 7.11 3.65
CA PHE A 60 -6.51 7.92 3.92
C PHE A 60 -7.00 8.64 2.68
N VAL A 61 -8.30 8.50 2.40
CA VAL A 61 -8.95 9.25 1.33
C VAL A 61 -8.99 10.73 1.74
N GLY A 62 -8.60 11.60 0.82
CA GLY A 62 -8.60 13.04 1.04
C GLY A 62 -7.42 13.57 1.86
N HIS A 63 -6.49 12.69 2.25
CA HIS A 63 -5.30 13.12 2.99
C HIS A 63 -4.01 12.53 2.44
N THR A 64 -3.99 11.22 2.13
CA THR A 64 -2.81 10.58 1.57
C THR A 64 -2.62 11.02 0.12
N THR A 65 -1.38 11.31 -0.24
CA THR A 65 -1.00 11.67 -1.62
C THR A 65 -0.01 10.67 -2.17
N ILE A 66 0.04 10.55 -3.48
CA ILE A 66 1.02 9.69 -4.15
C ILE A 66 1.90 10.48 -5.09
N ALA A 67 3.14 9.99 -5.25
CA ALA A 67 4.02 10.42 -6.33
C ALA A 67 3.89 9.40 -7.45
N PRO A 68 3.30 9.77 -8.60
CA PRO A 68 3.14 8.84 -9.72
C PRO A 68 4.48 8.41 -10.29
N GLN A 69 4.51 7.22 -10.85
CA GLN A 69 5.72 6.68 -11.47
C GLN A 69 6.16 7.53 -12.68
N SER A 70 5.23 8.18 -13.35
CA SER A 70 5.54 9.07 -14.49
C SER A 70 6.39 10.28 -14.11
N GLY A 71 6.63 10.49 -12.81
CA GLY A 71 7.79 11.25 -12.36
C GLY A 71 7.79 12.74 -12.59
N THR A 72 6.66 13.41 -12.55
CA THR A 72 6.67 14.87 -12.54
C THR A 72 7.03 15.44 -11.16
N GLY A 73 7.22 14.59 -10.15
CA GLY A 73 7.57 15.00 -8.80
C GLY A 73 6.43 15.61 -8.00
N ALA A 74 5.29 15.87 -8.62
CA ALA A 74 4.14 16.41 -7.92
C ALA A 74 3.35 15.31 -7.24
N PHE A 75 3.02 15.51 -5.96
CA PHE A 75 2.12 14.61 -5.26
C PHE A 75 0.68 14.93 -5.61
N VAL A 76 -0.09 13.91 -5.93
CA VAL A 76 -1.51 14.02 -6.24
C VAL A 76 -2.32 13.22 -5.23
N ASP A 77 -3.62 13.53 -5.12
CA ASP A 77 -4.50 12.82 -4.22
C ASP A 77 -4.55 11.33 -4.56
N ALA A 78 -4.32 10.48 -3.55
CA ALA A 78 -4.30 9.04 -3.75
C ALA A 78 -5.64 8.49 -4.22
N ALA A 79 -6.76 9.04 -3.73
CA ALA A 79 -8.08 8.52 -4.08
C ALA A 79 -8.42 8.73 -5.55
N SER A 80 -8.03 9.86 -6.13
CA SER A 80 -8.38 10.19 -7.51
C SER A 80 -7.60 9.38 -8.55
N THR A 81 -6.48 8.79 -8.15
CA THR A 81 -5.61 8.04 -9.05
C THR A 81 -5.64 6.53 -8.79
N PHE A 82 -6.48 6.09 -7.86
CA PHE A 82 -6.60 4.67 -7.55
C PHE A 82 -7.44 3.94 -8.61
N LEU A 83 -6.94 2.78 -9.03
CA LEU A 83 -7.67 1.81 -9.85
C LEU A 83 -7.71 0.48 -9.12
N THR A 84 -8.84 -0.24 -9.24
CA THR A 84 -8.87 -1.62 -8.73
C THR A 84 -7.83 -2.45 -9.46
N PRO A 85 -7.34 -3.56 -8.87
CA PRO A 85 -6.34 -4.39 -9.56
C PRO A 85 -6.77 -4.85 -10.95
N ALA A 86 -8.04 -5.18 -11.14
CA ALA A 86 -8.57 -5.58 -12.44
C ALA A 86 -8.55 -4.42 -13.43
N ALA A 87 -8.98 -3.24 -13.00
CA ALA A 87 -8.98 -2.04 -13.86
C ALA A 87 -7.55 -1.60 -14.19
N PHE A 88 -6.64 -1.71 -13.25
CA PHE A 88 -5.24 -1.39 -13.46
C PHE A 88 -4.60 -2.31 -14.50
N LYS A 89 -4.89 -3.61 -14.42
CA LYS A 89 -4.39 -4.58 -15.39
C LYS A 89 -4.95 -4.34 -16.78
N ALA A 90 -6.22 -3.93 -16.87
CA ALA A 90 -6.88 -3.65 -18.15
C ALA A 90 -6.49 -2.29 -18.75
N ALA A 91 -5.92 -1.40 -17.97
CA ALA A 91 -5.54 -0.06 -18.42
C ALA A 91 -4.35 -0.11 -19.39
N GLU A 92 -4.23 0.92 -20.22
CA GLU A 92 -3.07 1.10 -21.08
C GLU A 92 -1.89 1.65 -20.30
N GLU A 93 -0.69 1.44 -20.82
CA GLU A 93 0.55 1.82 -20.15
C GLU A 93 0.60 3.29 -19.69
N PRO A 94 0.22 4.27 -20.52
CA PRO A 94 0.24 5.67 -20.07
C PRO A 94 -0.64 5.94 -18.86
N GLN A 95 -1.77 5.23 -18.74
CA GLN A 95 -2.65 5.36 -17.59
C GLN A 95 -2.04 4.68 -16.37
N ARG A 96 -1.40 3.52 -16.54
CA ARG A 96 -0.80 2.78 -15.43
C ARG A 96 0.30 3.58 -14.72
N VAL A 97 1.11 4.33 -15.46
CA VAL A 97 2.21 5.09 -14.85
C VAL A 97 1.74 6.34 -14.12
N SER A 98 0.49 6.77 -14.33
CA SER A 98 -0.09 7.90 -13.62
C SER A 98 -1.09 7.49 -12.53
N CYS A 99 -1.35 6.20 -12.38
CA CYS A 99 -2.29 5.64 -11.41
C CYS A 99 -1.59 4.63 -10.52
N TRP A 100 -2.34 4.11 -9.55
CA TRP A 100 -1.83 3.06 -8.67
C TRP A 100 -2.93 2.08 -8.31
N THR A 101 -2.53 0.95 -7.81
CA THR A 101 -3.44 -0.08 -7.32
C THR A 101 -2.88 -0.73 -6.07
N LEU A 102 -3.67 -1.57 -5.43
CA LEU A 102 -3.30 -2.20 -4.17
C LEU A 102 -3.90 -3.60 -4.16
N ALA A 103 -3.06 -4.60 -4.00
CA ALA A 103 -3.47 -6.01 -4.02
C ALA A 103 -2.60 -6.82 -3.07
N SER A 104 -3.11 -7.99 -2.68
CA SER A 104 -2.29 -8.96 -1.95
C SER A 104 -1.07 -9.34 -2.76
N GLU A 105 0.02 -9.62 -2.08
CA GLU A 105 1.32 -9.96 -2.65
C GLU A 105 2.12 -8.79 -3.21
N ASP A 106 1.55 -7.57 -3.18
CA ASP A 106 2.34 -6.37 -3.48
C ASP A 106 3.45 -6.20 -2.45
N LYS A 107 4.55 -5.59 -2.87
CA LYS A 107 5.68 -5.31 -1.99
C LYS A 107 5.59 -3.88 -1.47
N VAL A 108 5.95 -3.71 -0.21
CA VAL A 108 5.95 -2.39 0.43
C VAL A 108 7.27 -2.19 1.14
N GLN A 109 7.94 -1.09 0.83
CA GLN A 109 9.08 -0.63 1.59
C GLN A 109 8.58 0.28 2.71
N LEU A 110 8.85 -0.10 3.95
CA LEU A 110 8.39 0.60 5.15
C LEU A 110 9.32 1.76 5.50
N PRO A 111 8.88 2.69 6.35
CA PRO A 111 9.74 3.81 6.77
C PRO A 111 11.06 3.38 7.41
N SER A 112 11.09 2.22 8.04
CA SER A 112 12.31 1.66 8.63
C SER A 112 13.30 1.15 7.59
N GLY A 113 12.91 1.07 6.31
CA GLY A 113 13.72 0.49 5.25
C GLY A 113 13.43 -0.99 5.00
N ARG A 114 12.70 -1.64 5.88
CA ARG A 114 12.33 -3.06 5.71
C ARG A 114 11.31 -3.20 4.59
N THR A 115 11.44 -4.23 3.77
CA THR A 115 10.47 -4.57 2.74
C THR A 115 9.59 -5.69 3.23
N GLY A 116 8.28 -5.48 3.12
CA GLY A 116 7.29 -6.49 3.44
C GLY A 116 6.40 -6.82 2.26
N VAL A 117 5.51 -7.76 2.46
CA VAL A 117 4.55 -8.21 1.45
C VAL A 117 3.14 -7.97 1.97
N VAL A 118 2.28 -7.40 1.13
CA VAL A 118 0.87 -7.18 1.47
C VAL A 118 0.17 -8.53 1.58
N THR A 119 -0.43 -8.78 2.72
CA THR A 119 -1.17 -10.03 2.97
C THR A 119 -2.67 -9.83 2.97
N SER A 120 -3.15 -8.62 3.22
CA SER A 120 -4.58 -8.34 3.32
C SER A 120 -4.85 -6.87 2.99
N VAL A 121 -5.92 -6.62 2.26
CA VAL A 121 -6.38 -5.28 1.93
C VAL A 121 -7.87 -5.19 2.25
N GLN A 122 -8.26 -4.17 3.01
CA GLN A 122 -9.66 -3.83 3.25
C GLN A 122 -9.95 -2.44 2.71
N ASP A 123 -10.96 -2.34 1.87
CA ASP A 123 -11.42 -1.08 1.32
C ASP A 123 -12.54 -0.53 2.19
N ASN A 124 -12.21 0.43 3.02
CA ASN A 124 -13.15 1.06 3.96
C ASN A 124 -13.47 2.51 3.55
N ARG A 125 -13.57 2.76 2.25
CA ARG A 125 -13.79 4.12 1.74
C ARG A 125 -15.18 4.68 2.01
N THR A 126 -16.13 3.84 2.39
CA THR A 126 -17.51 4.26 2.63
C THR A 126 -17.80 4.63 4.08
N GLY A 127 -16.82 4.52 4.98
CA GLY A 127 -17.01 4.81 6.39
C GLY A 127 -16.84 6.29 6.76
N ARG A 128 -16.89 6.59 8.05
CA ARG A 128 -16.71 7.95 8.56
C ARG A 128 -15.31 8.50 8.33
N CYS A 129 -14.32 7.62 8.37
CA CYS A 129 -12.94 7.95 8.03
C CYS A 129 -12.55 7.11 6.85
N PRO A 130 -12.84 7.54 5.61
CA PRO A 130 -12.57 6.72 4.43
C PRO A 130 -11.09 6.40 4.30
N HIS A 131 -10.79 5.11 4.19
CA HIS A 131 -9.39 4.66 4.10
C HIS A 131 -9.30 3.26 3.50
N TRP A 132 -8.10 2.86 3.11
CA TRP A 132 -7.73 1.49 2.88
C TRP A 132 -6.90 1.00 4.06
N TYR A 133 -7.24 -0.16 4.58
CA TYR A 133 -6.47 -0.80 5.64
C TYR A 133 -5.66 -1.95 5.05
N VAL A 134 -4.36 -1.96 5.31
CA VAL A 134 -3.43 -2.90 4.69
C VAL A 134 -2.62 -3.58 5.77
N GLU A 135 -2.52 -4.90 5.69
CA GLU A 135 -1.62 -5.67 6.54
C GLU A 135 -0.44 -6.18 5.71
N VAL A 136 0.76 -6.06 6.27
CA VAL A 136 2.03 -6.37 5.62
C VAL A 136 2.85 -7.25 6.55
N THR A 137 3.44 -8.30 6.00
CA THR A 137 4.34 -9.19 6.75
C THR A 137 5.72 -9.32 6.13
#